data_a40f57ab66130daa3bd560ff4cfc329b
#
_entry.id   a40f57ab66130daa3bd560ff4cfc329b
#
_cell.length_a   1.000
_cell.length_b   1.000
_cell.length_c   1.000
_cell.angle_alpha   90.00
_cell.angle_beta   90.00
_cell.angle_gamma   90.00
#
_symmetry.space_group_name_H-M   'P 1'
#
loop_
_entity.id
_entity.type
_entity.pdbx_description
1 polymer ?
#
loop_
_entity_poly.entity_id
_entity_poly.type
_entity_poly.pdbx_seq_one_letter_code
_entity_poly.pdbx_strand_id
1 'polypeptide(L)'
;MAFDYKKEYKEFYLPPRKPGIVIVPPMNFVSVQGRGDPNEPGGEYQAAMELLYGIAFTIKMSYKGSHKIDGYFEYFVPPLEGLWHQEGVDGVDYAHKECFEWTSMIRLPDFVTREVFNWAVQEATAKKKKDFSKVQFFHYDEGLCVQCMHVGSYDTEPETLEQMDAFAREQGYETDFRGHRRHHEIYLSDPRRTAQEKLKTVLRHPVRAK
;
A
#
# COMPACT_ATOMS: atom_id res chain seq x y z
N MET A 1 6.48 21.91 -10.69
CA MET A 1 5.31 21.38 -9.92
C MET A 1 5.73 19.99 -9.42
N ALA A 2 5.53 19.66 -8.15
CA ALA A 2 5.92 18.35 -7.64
C ALA A 2 5.11 17.23 -8.31
N PHE A 3 5.74 16.12 -8.62
CA PHE A 3 5.13 14.95 -9.24
C PHE A 3 4.11 14.31 -8.29
N ASP A 4 2.89 14.02 -8.76
CA ASP A 4 1.82 13.43 -7.97
C ASP A 4 1.43 12.06 -8.55
N TYR A 5 1.88 11.00 -7.90
CA TYR A 5 1.64 9.62 -8.33
C TYR A 5 0.17 9.31 -8.57
N LYS A 6 -0.74 9.88 -7.78
CA LYS A 6 -2.18 9.68 -7.97
C LYS A 6 -2.70 10.30 -9.26
N LYS A 7 -2.10 11.40 -9.71
CA LYS A 7 -2.51 12.10 -10.94
C LYS A 7 -1.87 11.50 -12.17
N GLU A 8 -0.61 11.08 -12.06
CA GLU A 8 0.15 10.53 -13.19
C GLU A 8 -0.24 9.06 -13.47
N TYR A 9 -0.56 8.28 -12.42
CA TYR A 9 -0.96 6.88 -12.53
C TYR A 9 -2.41 6.68 -12.07
N LYS A 10 -3.34 7.41 -12.70
CA LYS A 10 -4.77 7.36 -12.34
C LYS A 10 -5.36 5.97 -12.43
N GLU A 11 -4.88 5.17 -13.37
CA GLU A 11 -5.29 3.78 -13.55
C GLU A 11 -5.07 2.92 -12.30
N PHE A 12 -4.03 3.21 -11.49
CA PHE A 12 -3.72 2.46 -10.27
C PHE A 12 -4.26 3.11 -9.01
N TYR A 13 -4.38 4.46 -8.98
CA TYR A 13 -4.72 5.20 -7.76
C TYR A 13 -6.11 5.84 -7.78
N LEU A 14 -6.71 6.02 -8.95
CA LEU A 14 -8.03 6.66 -9.07
C LEU A 14 -8.97 5.86 -10.00
N PRO A 15 -9.10 4.53 -9.80
CA PRO A 15 -10.04 3.76 -10.60
C PRO A 15 -11.47 4.23 -10.34
N PRO A 16 -12.42 3.92 -11.24
CA PRO A 16 -13.83 4.17 -11.00
C PRO A 16 -14.38 3.29 -9.87
N ARG A 17 -15.59 3.61 -9.38
CA ARG A 17 -16.33 2.76 -8.44
C ARG A 17 -16.78 1.42 -9.06
N LYS A 18 -16.96 1.40 -10.38
CA LYS A 18 -17.27 0.16 -11.10
C LYS A 18 -16.00 -0.68 -11.19
N PRO A 19 -16.04 -1.97 -10.85
CA PRO A 19 -14.90 -2.85 -10.98
C PRO A 19 -14.34 -2.91 -12.40
N GLY A 20 -13.02 -3.08 -12.52
CA GLY A 20 -12.31 -3.21 -13.79
C GLY A 20 -11.07 -4.07 -13.65
N ILE A 21 -10.66 -4.69 -14.74
CA ILE A 21 -9.42 -5.47 -14.82
C ILE A 21 -8.26 -4.51 -15.09
N VAL A 22 -7.14 -4.74 -14.42
CA VAL A 22 -5.90 -3.96 -14.56
C VAL A 22 -4.69 -4.88 -14.52
N ILE A 23 -3.63 -4.52 -15.24
CA ILE A 23 -2.31 -5.14 -15.11
C ILE A 23 -1.41 -4.15 -14.40
N VAL A 24 -0.98 -4.49 -13.19
CA VAL A 24 -0.12 -3.65 -12.37
C VAL A 24 1.33 -4.07 -12.61
N PRO A 25 2.19 -3.18 -13.10
CA PRO A 25 3.60 -3.49 -13.32
C PRO A 25 4.35 -3.65 -11.98
N PRO A 26 5.50 -4.32 -11.99
CA PRO A 26 6.37 -4.38 -10.82
C PRO A 26 6.75 -2.98 -10.33
N MET A 27 6.70 -2.78 -9.02
CA MET A 27 7.04 -1.52 -8.35
C MET A 27 7.91 -1.77 -7.12
N ASN A 28 8.65 -0.74 -6.71
CA ASN A 28 9.43 -0.78 -5.48
C ASN A 28 8.73 0.00 -4.36
N PHE A 29 8.83 -0.55 -3.17
CA PHE A 29 8.21 0.00 -1.95
C PHE A 29 9.20 0.02 -0.79
N VAL A 30 9.01 0.94 0.14
CA VAL A 30 9.42 0.74 1.52
C VAL A 30 8.28 0.00 2.22
N SER A 31 8.59 -1.09 2.92
CA SER A 31 7.56 -1.90 3.60
C SER A 31 7.95 -2.26 5.03
N VAL A 32 6.94 -2.56 5.83
CA VAL A 32 7.03 -3.17 7.16
C VAL A 32 5.97 -4.26 7.24
N GLN A 33 6.35 -5.43 7.72
CA GLN A 33 5.45 -6.56 7.99
C GLN A 33 5.12 -6.64 9.47
N GLY A 34 3.91 -7.06 9.77
CA GLY A 34 3.46 -7.30 11.14
C GLY A 34 2.16 -8.09 11.17
N ARG A 35 1.60 -8.22 12.37
CA ARG A 35 0.35 -8.93 12.63
C ARG A 35 -0.50 -8.24 13.68
N GLY A 36 -1.77 -8.64 13.75
CA GLY A 36 -2.72 -8.13 14.75
C GLY A 36 -3.65 -7.05 14.21
N ASP A 37 -4.54 -6.58 15.08
CA ASP A 37 -5.54 -5.58 14.76
C ASP A 37 -4.89 -4.22 14.47
N PRO A 38 -5.08 -3.64 13.26
CA PRO A 38 -4.54 -2.33 12.91
C PRO A 38 -5.13 -1.18 13.76
N ASN A 39 -6.25 -1.42 14.43
CA ASN A 39 -6.92 -0.43 15.28
C ASN A 39 -6.41 -0.44 16.73
N GLU A 40 -5.53 -1.37 17.10
CA GLU A 40 -4.99 -1.44 18.46
C GLU A 40 -4.20 -0.15 18.80
N PRO A 41 -4.63 0.62 19.83
CA PRO A 41 -3.94 1.85 20.21
C PRO A 41 -2.50 1.57 20.66
N GLY A 42 -1.52 2.23 20.02
CA GLY A 42 -0.10 1.99 20.29
C GLY A 42 0.43 0.65 19.79
N GLY A 43 -0.36 -0.07 18.99
CA GLY A 43 -0.04 -1.38 18.44
C GLY A 43 1.04 -1.36 17.37
N GLU A 44 1.38 -2.55 16.90
CA GLU A 44 2.46 -2.77 15.92
C GLU A 44 2.20 -2.04 14.60
N TYR A 45 0.94 -1.98 14.15
CA TYR A 45 0.55 -1.28 12.93
C TYR A 45 0.85 0.22 13.00
N GLN A 46 0.51 0.88 14.10
CA GLN A 46 0.79 2.30 14.31
C GLN A 46 2.30 2.57 14.33
N ALA A 47 3.09 1.71 15.00
CA ALA A 47 4.54 1.81 15.01
C ALA A 47 5.14 1.65 13.59
N ALA A 48 4.60 0.73 12.78
CA ALA A 48 5.02 0.55 11.40
C ALA A 48 4.80 1.80 10.53
N MET A 49 3.68 2.53 10.71
CA MET A 49 3.43 3.79 10.00
C MET A 49 4.53 4.82 10.25
N GLU A 50 4.99 4.96 11.48
CA GLU A 50 6.06 5.90 11.82
C GLU A 50 7.38 5.54 11.13
N LEU A 51 7.68 4.25 10.99
CA LEU A 51 8.87 3.77 10.31
C LEU A 51 8.77 4.05 8.80
N LEU A 52 7.66 3.71 8.16
CA LEU A 52 7.42 3.92 6.73
C LEU A 52 7.55 5.38 6.34
N TYR A 53 6.82 6.26 7.02
CA TYR A 53 6.90 7.70 6.77
C TYR A 53 8.28 8.27 7.15
N GLY A 54 8.97 7.68 8.13
CA GLY A 54 10.33 8.03 8.48
C GLY A 54 11.28 7.90 7.30
N ILE A 55 11.23 6.78 6.57
CA ILE A 55 12.06 6.54 5.37
C ILE A 55 11.57 7.38 4.20
N ALA A 56 10.25 7.36 3.91
CA ALA A 56 9.69 8.09 2.77
C ALA A 56 10.04 9.59 2.82
N PHE A 57 9.93 10.23 3.99
CA PHE A 57 10.31 11.63 4.16
C PHE A 57 11.82 11.85 4.18
N THR A 58 12.63 10.91 4.64
CA THR A 58 14.10 11.02 4.55
C THR A 58 14.54 11.08 3.10
N ILE A 59 14.01 10.21 2.25
CA ILE A 59 14.27 10.22 0.80
C ILE A 59 13.73 11.51 0.16
N LYS A 60 12.47 11.84 0.42
CA LYS A 60 11.84 13.04 -0.14
C LYS A 60 12.60 14.32 0.18
N MET A 61 13.13 14.43 1.38
CA MET A 61 13.78 15.66 1.86
C MET A 61 15.30 15.67 1.61
N SER A 62 15.87 14.65 0.94
CA SER A 62 17.30 14.55 0.64
C SER A 62 17.86 15.76 -0.09
N TYR A 63 17.05 16.39 -0.96
CA TYR A 63 17.45 17.58 -1.72
C TYR A 63 17.85 18.77 -0.84
N LYS A 64 17.40 18.82 0.41
CA LYS A 64 17.79 19.86 1.39
C LYS A 64 19.13 19.59 2.07
N GLY A 65 19.60 18.34 2.01
CA GLY A 65 20.86 17.91 2.62
C GLY A 65 22.03 17.93 1.67
N SER A 66 23.17 17.42 2.14
CA SER A 66 24.40 17.26 1.35
C SER A 66 24.35 16.03 0.44
N HIS A 67 23.58 15.01 0.81
CA HIS A 67 23.44 13.80 0.00
C HIS A 67 22.49 14.06 -1.17
N LYS A 68 23.06 14.02 -2.37
CA LYS A 68 22.28 14.17 -3.60
C LYS A 68 22.01 12.80 -4.20
N ILE A 69 20.75 12.59 -4.60
CA ILE A 69 20.30 11.34 -5.22
C ILE A 69 20.20 11.58 -6.72
N ASP A 70 20.86 10.77 -7.51
CA ASP A 70 20.82 10.85 -8.96
C ASP A 70 19.40 10.58 -9.47
N GLY A 71 18.95 11.38 -10.42
CA GLY A 71 17.60 11.28 -10.98
C GLY A 71 16.49 11.81 -10.05
N TYR A 72 16.85 12.40 -8.90
CA TYR A 72 15.85 12.97 -7.98
C TYR A 72 14.98 14.03 -8.66
N PHE A 73 13.67 13.95 -8.44
CA PHE A 73 12.69 14.98 -8.75
C PHE A 73 11.78 15.24 -7.55
N GLU A 74 11.20 16.43 -7.45
CA GLU A 74 10.25 16.73 -6.40
C GLU A 74 8.94 15.97 -6.61
N TYR A 75 8.45 15.30 -5.55
CA TYR A 75 7.22 14.51 -5.59
C TYR A 75 6.42 14.62 -4.29
N PHE A 76 5.13 14.32 -4.35
CA PHE A 76 4.34 14.01 -3.16
C PHE A 76 4.59 12.56 -2.75
N VAL A 77 4.74 12.31 -1.44
CA VAL A 77 4.83 10.94 -0.94
C VAL A 77 3.58 10.19 -1.40
N PRO A 78 3.73 9.05 -2.07
CA PRO A 78 2.58 8.24 -2.50
C PRO A 78 1.69 7.82 -1.34
N PRO A 79 0.45 7.38 -1.62
CA PRO A 79 -0.43 6.86 -0.59
C PRO A 79 0.21 5.73 0.22
N LEU A 80 -0.26 5.56 1.44
CA LEU A 80 -0.05 4.34 2.20
C LEU A 80 -0.84 3.22 1.52
N GLU A 81 -0.24 2.05 1.44
CA GLU A 81 -0.84 0.84 0.88
C GLU A 81 -0.68 -0.31 1.88
N GLY A 82 -1.58 -1.26 1.86
CA GLY A 82 -1.55 -2.44 2.73
C GLY A 82 -1.89 -3.72 1.97
N LEU A 83 -1.05 -4.73 2.10
CA LEU A 83 -1.38 -6.10 1.70
C LEU A 83 -1.85 -6.85 2.94
N TRP A 84 -3.04 -7.44 2.87
CA TRP A 84 -3.69 -8.09 3.99
C TRP A 84 -3.87 -9.57 3.75
N HIS A 85 -3.66 -10.36 4.78
CA HIS A 85 -3.76 -11.80 4.74
C HIS A 85 -4.20 -12.36 6.10
N GLN A 86 -4.88 -13.51 6.06
CA GLN A 86 -5.16 -14.35 7.22
C GLN A 86 -4.92 -15.80 6.83
N GLU A 87 -4.28 -16.56 7.70
CA GLU A 87 -4.02 -17.97 7.46
C GLU A 87 -5.34 -18.75 7.33
N GLY A 88 -5.49 -19.53 6.26
CA GLY A 88 -6.68 -20.35 6.01
C GLY A 88 -7.89 -19.58 5.47
N VAL A 89 -7.74 -18.30 5.13
CA VAL A 89 -8.81 -17.44 4.57
C VAL A 89 -8.41 -16.98 3.16
N ASP A 90 -9.30 -17.14 2.20
CA ASP A 90 -9.17 -16.53 0.88
C ASP A 90 -9.64 -15.06 0.95
N GLY A 91 -8.67 -14.13 0.94
CA GLY A 91 -8.92 -12.72 1.19
C GLY A 91 -8.74 -12.35 2.67
N VAL A 92 -9.71 -11.67 3.26
CA VAL A 92 -9.69 -11.21 4.66
C VAL A 92 -11.03 -11.43 5.36
N ASP A 93 -10.98 -11.79 6.63
CA ASP A 93 -12.15 -11.87 7.53
C ASP A 93 -12.10 -10.69 8.52
N TYR A 94 -12.95 -9.70 8.28
CA TYR A 94 -13.03 -8.49 9.10
C TYR A 94 -13.57 -8.73 10.52
N ALA A 95 -14.15 -9.91 10.80
CA ALA A 95 -14.63 -10.26 12.14
C ALA A 95 -13.47 -10.64 13.09
N HIS A 96 -12.31 -11.04 12.55
CA HIS A 96 -11.15 -11.53 13.31
C HIS A 96 -9.89 -10.71 12.97
N LYS A 97 -9.93 -9.39 13.19
CA LYS A 97 -8.82 -8.47 12.86
C LYS A 97 -7.53 -8.77 13.65
N GLU A 98 -7.63 -9.38 14.80
CA GLU A 98 -6.47 -9.85 15.59
C GLU A 98 -5.64 -10.93 14.88
N CYS A 99 -6.26 -11.62 13.90
CA CYS A 99 -5.59 -12.63 13.08
C CYS A 99 -4.94 -12.07 11.81
N PHE A 100 -5.06 -10.77 11.56
CA PHE A 100 -4.47 -10.17 10.37
C PHE A 100 -2.94 -10.28 10.37
N GLU A 101 -2.41 -10.69 9.23
CA GLU A 101 -1.03 -10.49 8.83
C GLU A 101 -1.01 -9.42 7.75
N TRP A 102 -0.16 -8.44 7.92
CA TRP A 102 -0.14 -7.30 7.01
C TRP A 102 1.28 -6.92 6.57
N THR A 103 1.37 -6.44 5.33
CA THR A 103 2.53 -5.73 4.82
C THR A 103 2.10 -4.32 4.49
N SER A 104 2.41 -3.38 5.36
CA SER A 104 2.17 -1.96 5.07
C SER A 104 3.32 -1.39 4.27
N MET A 105 3.02 -0.57 3.26
CA MET A 105 4.02 -0.10 2.32
C MET A 105 3.71 1.28 1.74
N ILE A 106 4.76 1.95 1.27
CA ILE A 106 4.65 3.20 0.51
C ILE A 106 5.51 3.05 -0.74
N ARG A 107 4.95 3.33 -1.92
CA ARG A 107 5.68 3.27 -3.18
C ARG A 107 6.90 4.20 -3.15
N LEU A 108 8.01 3.70 -3.65
CA LEU A 108 9.24 4.46 -3.85
C LEU A 108 9.31 4.96 -5.30
N PRO A 109 9.80 6.20 -5.52
CA PRO A 109 10.14 6.66 -6.86
C PRO A 109 11.18 5.76 -7.54
N ASP A 110 11.16 5.72 -8.87
CA ASP A 110 12.03 4.84 -9.66
C ASP A 110 13.54 5.16 -9.51
N PHE A 111 13.88 6.39 -9.10
CA PHE A 111 15.26 6.75 -8.78
C PHE A 111 15.78 6.15 -7.46
N VAL A 112 14.91 5.54 -6.65
CA VAL A 112 15.31 4.93 -5.38
C VAL A 112 15.85 3.54 -5.64
N THR A 113 17.15 3.42 -5.68
CA THR A 113 17.84 2.14 -5.71
C THR A 113 17.96 1.53 -4.31
N ARG A 114 18.44 0.31 -4.20
CA ARG A 114 18.73 -0.32 -2.90
C ARG A 114 19.78 0.45 -2.10
N GLU A 115 20.76 1.05 -2.78
CA GLU A 115 21.80 1.89 -2.14
C GLU A 115 21.18 3.15 -1.54
N VAL A 116 20.30 3.82 -2.28
CA VAL A 116 19.57 5.00 -1.80
C VAL A 116 18.69 4.63 -0.60
N PHE A 117 18.01 3.48 -0.67
CA PHE A 117 17.20 2.97 0.44
C PHE A 117 18.07 2.72 1.68
N ASN A 118 19.21 2.02 1.54
CA ASN A 118 20.11 1.73 2.65
C ASN A 118 20.66 3.01 3.28
N TRP A 119 21.02 4.00 2.47
CA TRP A 119 21.38 5.33 2.96
C TRP A 119 20.25 5.96 3.76
N ALA A 120 19.02 5.91 3.25
CA ALA A 120 17.86 6.51 3.93
C ALA A 120 17.59 5.85 5.30
N VAL A 121 17.78 4.54 5.41
CA VAL A 121 17.66 3.81 6.69
C VAL A 121 18.71 4.29 7.70
N GLN A 122 19.97 4.39 7.28
CA GLN A 122 21.06 4.89 8.14
C GLN A 122 20.81 6.33 8.59
N GLU A 123 20.45 7.20 7.65
CA GLU A 123 20.18 8.61 7.90
C GLU A 123 18.96 8.80 8.84
N ALA A 124 17.87 8.05 8.61
CA ALA A 124 16.69 8.10 9.46
C ALA A 124 17.00 7.60 10.88
N THR A 125 17.75 6.51 11.00
CA THR A 125 18.19 5.95 12.30
C THR A 125 19.01 6.98 13.08
N ALA A 126 20.01 7.59 12.42
CA ALA A 126 20.86 8.58 13.07
C ALA A 126 20.10 9.83 13.50
N LYS A 127 19.22 10.37 12.65
CA LYS A 127 18.50 11.61 12.92
C LYS A 127 17.35 11.45 13.91
N LYS A 128 16.60 10.35 13.80
CA LYS A 128 15.40 10.13 14.62
C LYS A 128 15.67 9.35 15.90
N LYS A 129 16.89 8.78 16.05
CA LYS A 129 17.30 7.92 17.19
C LYS A 129 16.28 6.79 17.43
N LYS A 130 15.78 6.20 16.35
CA LYS A 130 14.78 5.13 16.32
C LYS A 130 15.32 3.94 15.53
N ASP A 131 14.96 2.74 15.93
CA ASP A 131 15.30 1.52 15.21
C ASP A 131 14.44 1.37 13.94
N PHE A 132 15.08 1.31 12.80
CA PHE A 132 14.48 1.08 11.48
C PHE A 132 14.80 -0.31 10.92
N SER A 133 15.27 -1.26 11.74
CA SER A 133 15.64 -2.61 11.29
C SER A 133 14.49 -3.41 10.66
N LYS A 134 13.24 -3.08 11.02
CA LYS A 134 12.04 -3.71 10.47
C LYS A 134 11.69 -3.25 9.04
N VAL A 135 12.25 -2.14 8.55
CA VAL A 135 11.91 -1.66 7.21
C VAL A 135 12.63 -2.46 6.13
N GLN A 136 11.95 -2.72 5.04
CA GLN A 136 12.45 -3.50 3.92
C GLN A 136 12.30 -2.75 2.60
N PHE A 137 13.25 -2.94 1.69
CA PHE A 137 13.09 -2.58 0.28
C PHE A 137 12.35 -3.73 -0.40
N PHE A 138 11.09 -3.51 -0.73
CA PHE A 138 10.18 -4.53 -1.23
C PHE A 138 9.89 -4.31 -2.71
N HIS A 139 10.29 -5.25 -3.53
CA HIS A 139 9.92 -5.30 -4.94
C HIS A 139 8.69 -6.17 -5.09
N TYR A 140 7.60 -5.60 -5.60
CA TYR A 140 6.32 -6.28 -5.72
C TYR A 140 5.81 -6.26 -7.15
N ASP A 141 5.64 -7.47 -7.72
CA ASP A 141 4.99 -7.72 -8.99
C ASP A 141 3.57 -8.23 -8.72
N GLU A 142 2.60 -7.33 -8.79
CA GLU A 142 1.20 -7.65 -8.51
C GLU A 142 0.50 -8.27 -9.72
N GLY A 143 0.84 -7.84 -10.93
CA GLY A 143 0.37 -8.42 -12.18
C GLY A 143 -1.12 -8.18 -12.44
N LEU A 144 -1.82 -9.23 -12.92
CA LEU A 144 -3.24 -9.15 -13.31
C LEU A 144 -4.14 -9.10 -12.08
N CYS A 145 -4.98 -8.05 -12.00
CA CYS A 145 -5.87 -7.78 -10.89
C CYS A 145 -7.25 -7.31 -11.34
N VAL A 146 -8.24 -7.46 -10.48
CA VAL A 146 -9.49 -6.70 -10.49
C VAL A 146 -9.41 -5.61 -9.43
N GLN A 147 -9.90 -4.41 -9.73
CA GLN A 147 -9.90 -3.30 -8.78
C GLN A 147 -11.10 -2.39 -8.92
N CYS A 148 -11.41 -1.65 -7.86
CA CYS A 148 -12.35 -0.53 -7.91
C CYS A 148 -12.09 0.46 -6.77
N MET A 149 -12.74 1.62 -6.83
CA MET A 149 -12.77 2.61 -5.74
C MET A 149 -13.88 2.28 -4.77
N HIS A 150 -13.53 1.96 -3.53
CA HIS A 150 -14.45 1.97 -2.39
C HIS A 150 -14.60 3.39 -1.84
N VAL A 151 -15.82 3.78 -1.52
CA VAL A 151 -16.11 5.06 -0.82
C VAL A 151 -17.03 4.75 0.34
N GLY A 152 -16.51 4.85 1.54
CA GLY A 152 -17.18 4.48 2.79
C GLY A 152 -16.20 4.11 3.88
N SER A 153 -16.73 3.62 5.00
CA SER A 153 -15.90 3.07 6.09
C SER A 153 -15.29 1.73 5.66
N TYR A 154 -14.18 1.35 6.27
CA TYR A 154 -13.54 0.04 6.03
C TYR A 154 -14.48 -1.13 6.35
N ASP A 155 -15.41 -0.96 7.31
CA ASP A 155 -16.37 -2.00 7.66
C ASP A 155 -17.41 -2.28 6.56
N THR A 156 -17.53 -1.41 5.54
CA THR A 156 -18.41 -1.60 4.37
C THR A 156 -17.67 -2.10 3.13
N GLU A 157 -16.36 -2.34 3.21
CA GLU A 157 -15.57 -2.91 2.12
C GLU A 157 -16.02 -4.30 1.65
N PRO A 158 -16.51 -5.21 2.53
CA PRO A 158 -16.99 -6.52 2.12
C PRO A 158 -18.02 -6.49 0.98
N GLU A 159 -18.96 -5.52 1.00
CA GLU A 159 -19.95 -5.35 -0.08
C GLU A 159 -19.29 -4.99 -1.43
N THR A 160 -18.25 -4.18 -1.39
CA THR A 160 -17.50 -3.77 -2.58
C THR A 160 -16.62 -4.91 -3.10
N LEU A 161 -16.04 -5.71 -2.21
CA LEU A 161 -15.25 -6.89 -2.56
C LEU A 161 -16.12 -7.95 -3.23
N GLU A 162 -17.32 -8.19 -2.73
CA GLU A 162 -18.27 -9.13 -3.35
C GLU A 162 -18.62 -8.72 -4.78
N GLN A 163 -18.89 -7.42 -5.01
CA GLN A 163 -19.15 -6.88 -6.35
C GLN A 163 -17.93 -7.05 -7.27
N MET A 164 -16.75 -6.82 -6.76
CA MET A 164 -15.49 -6.94 -7.48
C MET A 164 -15.21 -8.37 -7.89
N ASP A 165 -15.40 -9.33 -6.98
CA ASP A 165 -15.20 -10.75 -7.24
C ASP A 165 -16.28 -11.32 -8.17
N ALA A 166 -17.53 -10.86 -8.06
CA ALA A 166 -18.59 -11.21 -9.00
C ALA A 166 -18.26 -10.75 -10.42
N PHE A 167 -17.82 -9.50 -10.58
CA PHE A 167 -17.36 -8.97 -11.85
C PHE A 167 -16.20 -9.77 -12.43
N ALA A 168 -15.18 -10.11 -11.64
CA ALA A 168 -14.07 -10.92 -12.11
C ALA A 168 -14.54 -12.28 -12.65
N ARG A 169 -15.46 -12.95 -11.92
CA ARG A 169 -16.04 -14.23 -12.36
C ARG A 169 -16.80 -14.12 -13.68
N GLU A 170 -17.57 -13.04 -13.87
CA GLU A 170 -18.29 -12.77 -15.13
C GLU A 170 -17.34 -12.55 -16.31
N GLN A 171 -16.17 -11.98 -16.05
CA GLN A 171 -15.12 -11.75 -17.06
C GLN A 171 -14.24 -12.99 -17.31
N GLY A 172 -14.53 -14.14 -16.68
CA GLY A 172 -13.78 -15.40 -16.87
C GLY A 172 -12.53 -15.51 -16.00
N TYR A 173 -12.45 -14.72 -14.93
CA TYR A 173 -11.35 -14.77 -13.97
C TYR A 173 -11.79 -15.37 -12.64
N GLU A 174 -10.82 -15.81 -11.86
CA GLU A 174 -10.97 -16.19 -10.45
C GLU A 174 -9.89 -15.49 -9.61
N THR A 175 -10.14 -15.26 -8.34
CA THR A 175 -9.16 -14.70 -7.40
C THR A 175 -7.95 -15.61 -7.26
N ASP A 176 -6.76 -15.02 -7.08
CA ASP A 176 -5.50 -15.74 -7.03
C ASP A 176 -4.58 -15.22 -5.92
N PHE A 177 -4.90 -15.60 -4.68
CA PHE A 177 -4.15 -15.22 -3.48
C PHE A 177 -2.91 -16.11 -3.22
N ARG A 178 -2.33 -16.72 -4.24
CA ARG A 178 -1.14 -17.58 -4.11
C ARG A 178 0.15 -16.78 -3.99
N GLY A 179 1.13 -17.38 -3.33
CA GLY A 179 2.45 -16.78 -3.16
C GLY A 179 2.40 -15.52 -2.30
N HIS A 180 2.83 -14.40 -2.84
CA HIS A 180 2.82 -13.08 -2.18
C HIS A 180 1.63 -12.19 -2.59
N ARG A 181 0.74 -12.71 -3.42
CA ARG A 181 -0.43 -11.97 -3.90
C ARG A 181 -1.51 -11.99 -2.82
N ARG A 182 -1.99 -10.81 -2.42
CA ARG A 182 -2.87 -10.62 -1.26
C ARG A 182 -4.01 -9.67 -1.59
N HIS A 183 -4.98 -9.59 -0.70
CA HIS A 183 -5.91 -8.48 -0.67
C HIS A 183 -5.12 -7.18 -0.48
N HIS A 184 -5.34 -6.20 -1.36
CA HIS A 184 -4.56 -4.97 -1.42
C HIS A 184 -5.47 -3.76 -1.27
N GLU A 185 -5.14 -2.90 -0.32
CA GLU A 185 -5.82 -1.64 -0.04
C GLU A 185 -4.87 -0.47 -0.25
N ILE A 186 -5.33 0.58 -0.96
CA ILE A 186 -4.57 1.82 -1.17
C ILE A 186 -5.37 2.97 -0.56
N TYR A 187 -4.84 3.60 0.48
CA TYR A 187 -5.55 4.58 1.28
C TYR A 187 -5.40 5.99 0.72
N LEU A 188 -6.46 6.53 0.10
CA LEU A 188 -6.43 7.85 -0.53
C LEU A 188 -6.87 8.97 0.41
N SER A 189 -7.50 8.63 1.51
CA SER A 189 -8.01 9.55 2.53
C SER A 189 -7.30 9.34 3.86
N ASP A 190 -7.07 10.41 4.61
CA ASP A 190 -6.63 10.33 6.01
C ASP A 190 -7.86 10.13 6.91
N PRO A 191 -8.02 8.97 7.56
CA PRO A 191 -9.20 8.68 8.39
C PRO A 191 -9.32 9.58 9.62
N ARG A 192 -8.24 10.26 10.03
CA ARG A 192 -8.25 11.22 11.14
C ARG A 192 -8.86 12.58 10.74
N ARG A 193 -9.01 12.84 9.44
CA ARG A 193 -9.45 14.14 8.89
C ARG A 193 -10.66 14.04 7.98
N THR A 194 -11.01 12.82 7.56
CA THR A 194 -12.08 12.56 6.61
C THR A 194 -13.19 11.81 7.32
N ALA A 195 -14.42 12.26 7.17
CA ALA A 195 -15.58 11.54 7.69
C ALA A 195 -15.67 10.14 7.07
N GLN A 196 -16.07 9.14 7.86
CA GLN A 196 -16.02 7.73 7.46
C GLN A 196 -16.73 7.43 6.15
N GLU A 197 -17.91 8.04 5.93
CA GLU A 197 -18.70 7.87 4.70
C GLU A 197 -18.07 8.51 3.45
N LYS A 198 -16.98 9.25 3.62
CA LYS A 198 -16.21 9.93 2.54
C LYS A 198 -14.81 9.36 2.36
N LEU A 199 -14.42 8.37 3.15
CA LEU A 199 -13.14 7.70 2.96
C LEU A 199 -13.08 7.08 1.57
N LYS A 200 -11.89 7.07 1.01
CA LYS A 200 -11.62 6.50 -0.32
C LYS A 200 -10.46 5.52 -0.22
N THR A 201 -10.73 4.29 -0.58
CA THR A 201 -9.76 3.20 -0.66
C THR A 201 -9.82 2.57 -2.03
N VAL A 202 -8.69 2.36 -2.70
CA VAL A 202 -8.66 1.45 -3.85
C VAL A 202 -8.57 0.03 -3.28
N LEU A 203 -9.54 -0.80 -3.62
CA LEU A 203 -9.51 -2.23 -3.32
C LEU A 203 -9.05 -2.97 -4.55
N ARG A 204 -8.14 -3.94 -4.37
CA ARG A 204 -7.56 -4.71 -5.46
C ARG A 204 -7.36 -6.16 -5.06
N HIS A 205 -7.83 -7.07 -5.90
CA HIS A 205 -7.60 -8.50 -5.77
C HIS A 205 -6.82 -9.02 -6.97
N PRO A 206 -5.79 -9.83 -6.74
CA PRO A 206 -5.12 -10.55 -7.80
C PRO A 206 -6.07 -11.59 -8.41
N VAL A 207 -6.00 -11.73 -9.72
CA VAL A 207 -6.83 -12.69 -10.47
C VAL A 207 -6.01 -13.47 -11.48
N ARG A 208 -6.56 -14.62 -11.92
CA ARG A 208 -6.05 -15.42 -13.04
C ARG A 208 -7.21 -15.85 -13.93
N ALA A 209 -6.92 -16.17 -15.17
CA ALA A 209 -7.90 -16.82 -16.06
C ALA A 209 -8.31 -18.18 -15.49
N LYS A 210 -9.59 -18.54 -15.64
CA LYS A 210 -10.13 -19.84 -15.28
C LYS A 210 -9.63 -20.92 -16.23
#